data_931d34cf104d0d90d703c53d3b1361a7
#
_entry.id   931d34cf104d0d90d703c53d3b1361a7
#
_cell.length_a   1.000
_cell.length_b   1.000
_cell.length_c   1.000
_cell.angle_alpha   90.00
_cell.angle_beta   90.00
_cell.angle_gamma   90.00
#
_symmetry.space_group_name_H-M   'P 1'
#
loop_
_entity.id
_entity.type
_entity.pdbx_description
1 polymer ?
#
loop_
_entity_poly.entity_id
_entity_poly.type
_entity_poly.pdbx_seq_one_letter_code
_entity_poly.pdbx_strand_id
1 'polypeptide(L)'
;MTERFENLFARLAQRREGAFVPFVNLCDPDPETSLAVLETLVASGADALELGIPFSDPCADGPVVEASADRALANGATPARCLDVLRRFRTTHPETPVCLMLYINLVATPGVRRFMQAAADAGADAVLIPDLPTSMREAEPEWDEAAREAGLHLVAIVPPNASDERVARIAGLTSGYTYLLSRVGITGTDHASGTPAERIIRDLERAKPRPPCSASASPRPDTSGARSKRAPQASSWAPPS
;
A
#
# COMPACT_ATOMS: atom_id res chain seq x y z
N MET A 1 12.94 -10.09 6.40
CA MET A 1 11.97 -9.38 5.54
C MET A 1 11.70 -10.24 4.33
N THR A 2 10.47 -10.28 3.86
CA THR A 2 10.13 -11.03 2.67
C THR A 2 10.67 -10.29 1.44
N GLU A 3 11.24 -11.04 0.48
CA GLU A 3 11.86 -10.45 -0.73
C GLU A 3 10.83 -10.23 -1.87
N ARG A 4 9.51 -10.44 -1.61
CA ARG A 4 8.50 -10.41 -2.68
C ARG A 4 8.40 -9.06 -3.39
N PHE A 5 8.41 -7.95 -2.65
CA PHE A 5 8.43 -6.62 -3.25
C PHE A 5 9.74 -6.34 -4.00
N GLU A 6 10.89 -6.74 -3.45
CA GLU A 6 12.19 -6.58 -4.12
C GLU A 6 12.24 -7.37 -5.42
N ASN A 7 11.80 -8.63 -5.41
CA ASN A 7 11.71 -9.48 -6.59
C ASN A 7 10.73 -8.92 -7.65
N LEU A 8 9.59 -8.39 -7.20
CA LEU A 8 8.63 -7.74 -8.10
C LEU A 8 9.27 -6.54 -8.79
N PHE A 9 9.83 -5.60 -8.04
CA PHE A 9 10.42 -4.39 -8.61
C PHE A 9 11.62 -4.69 -9.50
N ALA A 10 12.48 -5.66 -9.16
CA ALA A 10 13.58 -6.10 -9.99
C ALA A 10 13.10 -6.64 -11.35
N ARG A 11 12.03 -7.47 -11.34
CA ARG A 11 11.42 -8.02 -12.54
C ARG A 11 10.82 -6.93 -13.43
N LEU A 12 10.07 -5.98 -12.84
CA LEU A 12 9.44 -4.89 -13.58
C LEU A 12 10.47 -3.91 -14.16
N ALA A 13 11.54 -3.62 -13.42
CA ALA A 13 12.63 -2.78 -13.91
C ALA A 13 13.29 -3.36 -15.17
N GLN A 14 13.52 -4.69 -15.21
CA GLN A 14 14.07 -5.36 -16.43
C GLN A 14 13.14 -5.22 -17.64
N ARG A 15 11.81 -5.17 -17.40
CA ARG A 15 10.80 -5.04 -18.45
C ARG A 15 10.47 -3.59 -18.78
N ARG A 16 10.96 -2.63 -17.99
CA ARG A 16 10.58 -1.20 -18.06
C ARG A 16 9.07 -1.00 -17.94
N GLU A 17 8.46 -1.74 -17.02
CA GLU A 17 7.03 -1.72 -16.74
C GLU A 17 6.77 -1.15 -15.34
N GLY A 18 5.59 -0.53 -15.15
CA GLY A 18 5.08 -0.15 -13.83
C GLY A 18 4.31 -1.28 -13.20
N ALA A 19 4.24 -1.31 -11.86
CA ALA A 19 3.40 -2.23 -11.13
C ALA A 19 1.92 -1.81 -11.18
N PHE A 20 1.02 -2.77 -11.35
CA PHE A 20 -0.41 -2.59 -11.10
C PHE A 20 -0.72 -3.12 -9.70
N VAL A 21 -1.04 -2.20 -8.77
CA VAL A 21 -1.29 -2.50 -7.36
C VAL A 21 -2.69 -1.99 -6.99
N PRO A 22 -3.73 -2.82 -7.10
CA PRO A 22 -5.08 -2.45 -6.68
C PRO A 22 -5.23 -2.45 -5.16
N PHE A 23 -6.06 -1.50 -4.67
CA PHE A 23 -6.51 -1.45 -3.28
C PHE A 23 -7.92 -2.02 -3.16
N VAL A 24 -8.16 -2.88 -2.15
CA VAL A 24 -9.49 -3.35 -1.75
C VAL A 24 -9.56 -3.55 -0.22
N ASN A 25 -10.73 -3.32 0.37
CA ASN A 25 -10.97 -3.69 1.76
C ASN A 25 -11.19 -5.20 1.89
N LEU A 26 -10.52 -5.80 2.88
CA LEU A 26 -10.73 -7.19 3.24
C LEU A 26 -12.13 -7.40 3.84
N CYS A 27 -12.73 -8.55 3.60
CA CYS A 27 -14.07 -8.93 4.03
C CYS A 27 -15.20 -8.07 3.42
N ASP A 28 -14.99 -7.34 2.34
CA ASP A 28 -16.05 -6.60 1.64
C ASP A 28 -16.61 -7.44 0.47
N PRO A 29 -17.91 -7.74 0.41
CA PRO A 29 -18.91 -7.59 1.47
C PRO A 29 -18.83 -8.68 2.56
N ASP A 30 -18.14 -9.77 2.31
CA ASP A 30 -17.94 -10.92 3.19
C ASP A 30 -16.60 -11.61 2.89
N PRO A 31 -16.09 -12.51 3.79
CA PRO A 31 -14.79 -13.15 3.60
C PRO A 31 -14.65 -13.98 2.32
N GLU A 32 -15.70 -14.70 1.90
CA GLU A 32 -15.64 -15.59 0.73
C GLU A 32 -15.60 -14.77 -0.56
N THR A 33 -16.45 -13.76 -0.68
CA THR A 33 -16.46 -12.84 -1.83
C THR A 33 -15.15 -12.05 -1.88
N SER A 34 -14.66 -11.58 -0.73
CA SER A 34 -13.37 -10.89 -0.62
C SER A 34 -12.23 -11.76 -1.17
N LEU A 35 -12.13 -13.03 -0.76
CA LEU A 35 -11.11 -13.94 -1.28
C LEU A 35 -11.21 -14.10 -2.80
N ALA A 36 -12.41 -14.31 -3.33
CA ALA A 36 -12.64 -14.45 -4.78
C ALA A 36 -12.25 -13.16 -5.55
N VAL A 37 -12.45 -11.98 -4.95
CA VAL A 37 -11.99 -10.71 -5.52
C VAL A 37 -10.46 -10.66 -5.58
N LEU A 38 -9.74 -11.04 -4.51
CA LEU A 38 -8.27 -11.07 -4.51
C LEU A 38 -7.72 -12.02 -5.60
N GLU A 39 -8.30 -13.22 -5.71
CA GLU A 39 -7.91 -14.19 -6.74
C GLU A 39 -8.17 -13.66 -8.15
N THR A 40 -9.31 -12.99 -8.36
CA THR A 40 -9.66 -12.37 -9.64
C THR A 40 -8.70 -11.24 -10.00
N LEU A 41 -8.30 -10.41 -9.05
CA LEU A 41 -7.34 -9.33 -9.27
C LEU A 41 -5.99 -9.88 -9.73
N VAL A 42 -5.48 -10.91 -9.08
CA VAL A 42 -4.21 -11.54 -9.49
C VAL A 42 -4.35 -12.22 -10.85
N ALA A 43 -5.43 -12.95 -11.10
CA ALA A 43 -5.69 -13.56 -12.40
C ALA A 43 -5.83 -12.52 -13.53
N SER A 44 -6.24 -11.29 -13.19
CA SER A 44 -6.36 -10.16 -14.12
C SER A 44 -5.05 -9.36 -14.29
N GLY A 45 -3.96 -9.79 -13.64
CA GLY A 45 -2.63 -9.20 -13.83
C GLY A 45 -2.23 -8.18 -12.76
N ALA A 46 -2.84 -8.20 -11.57
CA ALA A 46 -2.30 -7.44 -10.45
C ALA A 46 -0.92 -7.96 -10.05
N ASP A 47 0.05 -7.08 -9.96
CA ASP A 47 1.44 -7.40 -9.61
C ASP A 47 1.65 -7.51 -8.10
N ALA A 48 0.91 -6.73 -7.33
CA ALA A 48 0.85 -6.75 -5.87
C ALA A 48 -0.56 -6.31 -5.43
N LEU A 49 -0.88 -6.48 -4.14
CA LEU A 49 -2.15 -6.05 -3.58
C LEU A 49 -1.93 -5.10 -2.40
N GLU A 50 -2.73 -4.02 -2.33
CA GLU A 50 -2.94 -3.23 -1.12
C GLU A 50 -4.28 -3.62 -0.51
N LEU A 51 -4.24 -4.11 0.74
CA LEU A 51 -5.40 -4.68 1.41
C LEU A 51 -5.76 -3.85 2.64
N GLY A 52 -6.92 -3.20 2.60
CA GLY A 52 -7.47 -2.44 3.72
C GLY A 52 -8.04 -3.36 4.79
N ILE A 53 -7.76 -3.07 6.07
CA ILE A 53 -8.53 -3.61 7.19
C ILE A 53 -9.62 -2.59 7.52
N PRO A 54 -10.92 -2.95 7.37
CA PRO A 54 -12.03 -2.04 7.61
C PRO A 54 -11.97 -1.38 8.98
N PHE A 55 -12.23 -0.07 9.01
CA PHE A 55 -12.22 0.73 10.23
C PHE A 55 -13.44 1.67 10.24
N SER A 56 -14.02 1.92 11.43
CA SER A 56 -15.23 2.71 11.59
C SER A 56 -15.05 4.22 11.44
N ASP A 57 -13.79 4.70 11.65
CA ASP A 57 -13.51 6.13 11.74
C ASP A 57 -12.33 6.53 10.81
N PRO A 58 -12.43 6.25 9.49
CA PRO A 58 -11.35 6.51 8.56
C PRO A 58 -11.16 8.02 8.32
N CYS A 59 -9.95 8.54 8.56
CA CYS A 59 -9.63 9.95 8.38
C CYS A 59 -8.99 10.30 7.03
N ALA A 60 -8.61 9.29 6.24
CA ALA A 60 -7.89 9.46 4.98
C ALA A 60 -8.62 8.88 3.76
N ASP A 61 -9.71 8.15 3.97
CA ASP A 61 -10.45 7.46 2.92
C ASP A 61 -11.49 8.35 2.24
N GLY A 62 -11.74 8.07 0.98
CA GLY A 62 -12.85 8.69 0.25
C GLY A 62 -14.13 7.85 0.33
N PRO A 63 -15.27 8.41 -0.10
CA PRO A 63 -16.60 7.83 0.13
C PRO A 63 -16.78 6.42 -0.45
N VAL A 64 -16.02 6.05 -1.48
CA VAL A 64 -16.08 4.69 -2.06
C VAL A 64 -15.41 3.68 -1.13
N VAL A 65 -14.26 4.03 -0.56
CA VAL A 65 -13.52 3.17 0.38
C VAL A 65 -14.24 3.10 1.71
N GLU A 66 -14.79 4.23 2.21
CA GLU A 66 -15.63 4.27 3.41
C GLU A 66 -16.85 3.34 3.26
N ALA A 67 -17.60 3.46 2.15
CA ALA A 67 -18.76 2.60 1.90
C ALA A 67 -18.39 1.10 1.81
N SER A 68 -17.20 0.78 1.34
CA SER A 68 -16.67 -0.59 1.33
C SER A 68 -16.36 -1.07 2.76
N ALA A 69 -15.72 -0.22 3.57
CA ALA A 69 -15.44 -0.52 4.98
C ALA A 69 -16.73 -0.73 5.78
N ASP A 70 -17.74 0.13 5.59
CA ASP A 70 -19.05 0.03 6.24
C ASP A 70 -19.75 -1.29 5.92
N ARG A 71 -19.75 -1.72 4.64
CA ARG A 71 -20.34 -3.03 4.26
C ARG A 71 -19.63 -4.19 4.95
N ALA A 72 -18.30 -4.17 4.96
CA ALA A 72 -17.52 -5.21 5.60
C ALA A 72 -17.78 -5.25 7.13
N LEU A 73 -17.79 -4.09 7.78
CA LEU A 73 -18.07 -3.98 9.22
C LEU A 73 -19.50 -4.43 9.57
N ALA A 74 -20.51 -4.03 8.78
CA ALA A 74 -21.89 -4.47 8.93
C ALA A 74 -22.04 -6.00 8.85
N ASN A 75 -21.17 -6.66 8.08
CA ASN A 75 -21.11 -8.12 7.96
C ASN A 75 -20.11 -8.77 8.95
N GLY A 76 -19.69 -8.03 9.98
CA GLY A 76 -18.90 -8.54 11.09
C GLY A 76 -17.40 -8.70 10.76
N ALA A 77 -16.85 -7.89 9.87
CA ALA A 77 -15.41 -7.84 9.66
C ALA A 77 -14.69 -7.44 10.96
N THR A 78 -13.60 -8.12 11.23
CA THR A 78 -12.66 -7.83 12.33
C THR A 78 -11.25 -7.99 11.82
N PRO A 79 -10.24 -7.38 12.45
CA PRO A 79 -8.83 -7.61 12.04
C PRO A 79 -8.46 -9.09 11.97
N ALA A 80 -8.95 -9.91 12.90
CA ALA A 80 -8.69 -11.34 12.91
C ALA A 80 -9.28 -12.06 11.68
N ARG A 81 -10.52 -11.72 11.29
CA ARG A 81 -11.17 -12.28 10.08
C ARG A 81 -10.47 -11.80 8.81
N CYS A 82 -10.04 -10.55 8.75
CA CYS A 82 -9.27 -10.01 7.63
C CYS A 82 -7.94 -10.75 7.46
N LEU A 83 -7.20 -10.95 8.55
CA LEU A 83 -5.95 -11.72 8.52
C LEU A 83 -6.19 -13.19 8.15
N ASP A 84 -7.36 -13.77 8.47
CA ASP A 84 -7.70 -15.12 8.03
C ASP A 84 -7.92 -15.20 6.51
N VAL A 85 -8.61 -14.23 5.92
CA VAL A 85 -8.75 -14.12 4.46
C VAL A 85 -7.37 -14.04 3.80
N LEU A 86 -6.46 -13.24 4.35
CA LEU A 86 -5.08 -13.15 3.85
C LEU A 86 -4.33 -14.49 3.95
N ARG A 87 -4.45 -15.22 5.07
CA ARG A 87 -3.84 -16.56 5.20
C ARG A 87 -4.35 -17.52 4.13
N ARG A 88 -5.65 -17.54 3.88
CA ARG A 88 -6.27 -18.36 2.84
C ARG A 88 -5.77 -17.97 1.45
N PHE A 89 -5.76 -16.67 1.13
CA PHE A 89 -5.20 -16.18 -0.12
C PHE A 89 -3.74 -16.62 -0.31
N ARG A 90 -2.92 -16.55 0.74
CA ARG A 90 -1.50 -16.91 0.69
C ARG A 90 -1.25 -18.39 0.36
N THR A 91 -2.21 -19.30 0.63
CA THR A 91 -2.07 -20.72 0.29
C THR A 91 -2.05 -20.96 -1.22
N THR A 92 -2.75 -20.13 -1.99
CA THR A 92 -2.83 -20.25 -3.47
C THR A 92 -1.93 -19.25 -4.19
N HIS A 93 -1.57 -18.16 -3.54
CA HIS A 93 -0.75 -17.08 -4.11
C HIS A 93 0.48 -16.77 -3.24
N PRO A 94 1.45 -17.71 -3.11
CA PRO A 94 2.59 -17.56 -2.20
C PRO A 94 3.54 -16.41 -2.60
N GLU A 95 3.59 -16.03 -3.89
CA GLU A 95 4.56 -15.08 -4.42
C GLU A 95 4.01 -13.66 -4.62
N THR A 96 2.69 -13.45 -4.52
CA THR A 96 2.09 -12.13 -4.73
C THR A 96 2.40 -11.20 -3.55
N PRO A 97 3.10 -10.06 -3.75
CA PRO A 97 3.35 -9.13 -2.66
C PRO A 97 2.06 -8.52 -2.11
N VAL A 98 1.97 -8.39 -0.78
CA VAL A 98 0.80 -7.83 -0.09
C VAL A 98 1.24 -6.77 0.90
N CYS A 99 0.69 -5.55 0.77
CA CYS A 99 0.76 -4.50 1.77
C CYS A 99 -0.57 -4.37 2.49
N LEU A 100 -0.58 -4.45 3.82
CA LEU A 100 -1.75 -4.11 4.62
C LEU A 100 -1.81 -2.60 4.83
N MET A 101 -2.93 -1.97 4.49
CA MET A 101 -3.21 -0.57 4.77
C MET A 101 -4.26 -0.48 5.86
N LEU A 102 -3.95 0.17 6.98
CA LEU A 102 -4.83 0.22 8.14
C LEU A 102 -4.50 1.39 9.07
N TYR A 103 -5.45 1.78 9.89
CA TYR A 103 -5.32 2.90 10.81
C TYR A 103 -4.58 2.53 12.11
N ILE A 104 -3.91 3.49 12.70
CA ILE A 104 -3.02 3.33 13.87
C ILE A 104 -3.71 2.62 15.04
N ASN A 105 -4.99 2.91 15.29
CA ASN A 105 -5.76 2.32 16.38
C ASN A 105 -5.89 0.79 16.27
N LEU A 106 -5.95 0.25 15.04
CA LEU A 106 -6.01 -1.19 14.81
C LEU A 106 -4.71 -1.91 15.17
N VAL A 107 -3.60 -1.18 15.14
CA VAL A 107 -2.27 -1.69 15.51
C VAL A 107 -1.98 -1.46 17.00
N ALA A 108 -2.24 -0.26 17.49
CA ALA A 108 -1.92 0.14 18.86
C ALA A 108 -2.78 -0.59 19.91
N THR A 109 -4.09 -0.80 19.63
CA THR A 109 -5.02 -1.42 20.59
C THR A 109 -4.60 -2.83 21.02
N PRO A 110 -4.24 -3.77 20.12
CA PRO A 110 -3.72 -5.08 20.54
C PRO A 110 -2.26 -5.04 21.00
N GLY A 111 -1.56 -3.95 20.75
CA GLY A 111 -0.12 -3.78 20.91
C GLY A 111 0.64 -3.96 19.61
N VAL A 112 1.58 -3.02 19.35
CA VAL A 112 2.32 -2.90 18.07
C VAL A 112 3.02 -4.21 17.69
N ARG A 113 3.82 -4.78 18.58
CA ARG A 113 4.57 -6.04 18.33
C ARG A 113 3.62 -7.20 18.02
N ARG A 114 2.53 -7.31 18.79
CA ARG A 114 1.55 -8.39 18.62
C ARG A 114 0.85 -8.29 17.27
N PHE A 115 0.47 -7.08 16.87
CA PHE A 115 -0.19 -6.89 15.56
C PHE A 115 0.78 -7.18 14.42
N MET A 116 2.00 -6.63 14.44
CA MET A 116 3.01 -6.85 13.39
C MET A 116 3.31 -8.34 13.21
N GLN A 117 3.46 -9.08 14.32
CA GLN A 117 3.66 -10.53 14.25
C GLN A 117 2.45 -11.24 13.63
N ALA A 118 1.22 -10.88 14.04
CA ALA A 118 0.01 -11.49 13.49
C ALA A 118 -0.17 -11.21 11.99
N ALA A 119 0.21 -10.02 11.53
CA ALA A 119 0.20 -9.63 10.12
C ALA A 119 1.23 -10.44 9.31
N ALA A 120 2.45 -10.60 9.83
CA ALA A 120 3.49 -11.42 9.23
C ALA A 120 3.08 -12.90 9.15
N ASP A 121 2.52 -13.46 10.23
CA ASP A 121 2.03 -14.84 10.30
C ASP A 121 0.85 -15.09 9.32
N ALA A 122 0.10 -14.03 9.01
CA ALA A 122 -0.94 -14.08 7.98
C ALA A 122 -0.36 -14.00 6.56
N GLY A 123 0.91 -13.65 6.41
CA GLY A 123 1.60 -13.58 5.13
C GLY A 123 1.63 -12.19 4.49
N ALA A 124 1.45 -11.12 5.27
CA ALA A 124 1.74 -9.76 4.80
C ALA A 124 3.25 -9.58 4.55
N ASP A 125 3.60 -8.69 3.63
CA ASP A 125 4.98 -8.31 3.30
C ASP A 125 5.30 -6.91 3.80
N ALA A 126 4.28 -6.06 3.84
CA ALA A 126 4.41 -4.67 4.25
C ALA A 126 3.17 -4.21 5.03
N VAL A 127 3.36 -3.16 5.81
CA VAL A 127 2.29 -2.43 6.49
C VAL A 127 2.43 -0.94 6.17
N LEU A 128 1.32 -0.29 5.86
CA LEU A 128 1.20 1.14 5.65
C LEU A 128 0.12 1.67 6.61
N ILE A 129 0.47 2.67 7.42
CA ILE A 129 -0.42 3.26 8.42
C ILE A 129 -0.54 4.76 8.08
N PRO A 130 -1.63 5.19 7.40
CA PRO A 130 -1.76 6.55 6.87
C PRO A 130 -1.72 7.64 7.93
N ASP A 131 -2.21 7.35 9.13
CA ASP A 131 -2.30 8.24 10.28
C ASP A 131 -1.18 8.04 11.31
N LEU A 132 -0.08 7.34 10.96
CA LEU A 132 1.13 7.25 11.76
C LEU A 132 2.15 8.32 11.32
N PRO A 133 2.29 9.44 12.07
CA PRO A 133 3.21 10.51 11.70
C PRO A 133 4.68 10.06 11.79
N THR A 134 5.52 10.57 10.89
CA THR A 134 6.97 10.32 10.96
C THR A 134 7.59 10.77 12.28
N SER A 135 7.09 11.86 12.87
CA SER A 135 7.52 12.34 14.19
C SER A 135 7.22 11.35 15.32
N MET A 136 6.12 10.60 15.23
CA MET A 136 5.79 9.56 16.19
C MET A 136 6.73 8.36 16.04
N ARG A 137 7.01 7.94 14.81
CA ARG A 137 7.98 6.86 14.54
C ARG A 137 9.37 7.19 15.06
N GLU A 138 9.80 8.46 14.97
CA GLU A 138 11.08 8.94 15.49
C GLU A 138 11.10 8.99 17.02
N ALA A 139 9.98 9.37 17.65
CA ALA A 139 9.86 9.42 19.10
C ALA A 139 9.67 8.05 19.75
N GLU A 140 9.04 7.13 19.03
CA GLU A 140 8.68 5.79 19.49
C GLU A 140 9.26 4.73 18.53
N PRO A 141 10.55 4.33 18.70
CA PRO A 141 11.21 3.36 17.80
C PRO A 141 10.54 1.99 17.73
N GLU A 142 9.64 1.69 18.66
CA GLU A 142 8.91 0.42 18.72
C GLU A 142 8.19 0.08 17.41
N TRP A 143 7.67 1.09 16.69
CA TRP A 143 6.98 0.88 15.42
C TRP A 143 7.89 0.24 14.38
N ASP A 144 9.08 0.80 14.20
CA ASP A 144 10.07 0.31 13.25
C ASP A 144 10.72 -1.00 13.70
N GLU A 145 10.98 -1.12 15.00
CA GLU A 145 11.54 -2.34 15.59
C GLU A 145 10.58 -3.52 15.46
N ALA A 146 9.30 -3.34 15.81
CA ALA A 146 8.30 -4.38 15.72
C ALA A 146 8.08 -4.86 14.28
N ALA A 147 8.02 -3.94 13.31
CA ALA A 147 7.92 -4.30 11.90
C ALA A 147 9.14 -5.10 11.45
N ARG A 148 10.35 -4.64 11.79
CA ARG A 148 11.61 -5.31 11.45
C ARG A 148 11.74 -6.70 12.09
N GLU A 149 11.36 -6.85 13.37
CA GLU A 149 11.38 -8.13 14.09
C GLU A 149 10.40 -9.14 13.49
N ALA A 150 9.22 -8.68 13.07
CA ALA A 150 8.23 -9.49 12.37
C ALA A 150 8.61 -9.78 10.90
N GLY A 151 9.67 -9.16 10.37
CA GLY A 151 10.08 -9.32 8.98
C GLY A 151 9.22 -8.54 7.99
N LEU A 152 8.48 -7.53 8.43
CA LEU A 152 7.64 -6.67 7.60
C LEU A 152 8.38 -5.39 7.18
N HIS A 153 8.00 -4.88 6.02
CA HIS A 153 8.31 -3.51 5.65
C HIS A 153 7.31 -2.54 6.30
N LEU A 154 7.79 -1.43 6.86
CA LEU A 154 6.94 -0.32 7.31
C LEU A 154 7.05 0.82 6.29
N VAL A 155 6.04 0.91 5.43
CA VAL A 155 5.99 1.86 4.32
C VAL A 155 5.68 3.26 4.86
N ALA A 156 6.41 4.26 4.37
CA ALA A 156 6.17 5.64 4.73
C ALA A 156 5.51 6.42 3.58
N ILE A 157 4.66 7.39 3.95
CA ILE A 157 3.92 8.25 3.01
C ILE A 157 4.65 9.57 2.82
N VAL A 158 4.87 9.95 1.57
CA VAL A 158 5.36 11.28 1.20
C VAL A 158 4.19 12.11 0.64
N PRO A 159 3.80 13.20 1.31
CA PRO A 159 2.78 14.10 0.77
C PRO A 159 3.34 14.96 -0.37
N PRO A 160 2.50 15.40 -1.32
CA PRO A 160 2.95 16.11 -2.53
C PRO A 160 3.52 17.51 -2.24
N ASN A 161 3.27 18.05 -1.05
CA ASN A 161 3.78 19.35 -0.58
C ASN A 161 4.99 19.22 0.37
N ALA A 162 5.62 18.04 0.44
CA ALA A 162 6.79 17.84 1.29
C ALA A 162 7.98 18.69 0.80
N SER A 163 8.70 19.30 1.75
CA SER A 163 10.00 19.92 1.49
C SER A 163 11.06 18.84 1.23
N ASP A 164 12.16 19.23 0.59
CA ASP A 164 13.26 18.30 0.28
C ASP A 164 13.84 17.66 1.55
N GLU A 165 13.93 18.42 2.65
CA GLU A 165 14.35 17.91 3.95
C GLU A 165 13.37 16.86 4.48
N ARG A 166 12.06 17.11 4.36
CA ARG A 166 11.03 16.16 4.77
C ARG A 166 11.04 14.91 3.90
N VAL A 167 11.26 15.03 2.59
CA VAL A 167 11.42 13.89 1.68
C VAL A 167 12.62 13.04 2.11
N ALA A 168 13.77 13.64 2.40
CA ALA A 168 14.96 12.94 2.85
C ALA A 168 14.74 12.20 4.19
N ARG A 169 14.06 12.84 5.15
CA ARG A 169 13.68 12.20 6.43
C ARG A 169 12.79 10.98 6.21
N ILE A 170 11.74 11.12 5.42
CA ILE A 170 10.81 10.02 5.12
C ILE A 170 11.51 8.88 4.40
N ALA A 171 12.38 9.19 3.43
CA ALA A 171 13.22 8.19 2.76
C ALA A 171 14.10 7.41 3.72
N GLY A 172 14.53 8.05 4.82
CA GLY A 172 15.29 7.40 5.91
C GLY A 172 14.49 6.37 6.71
N LEU A 173 13.18 6.58 6.84
CA LEU A 173 12.28 5.76 7.65
C LEU A 173 11.58 4.65 6.87
N THR A 174 11.38 4.82 5.56
CA THR A 174 10.65 3.83 4.75
C THR A 174 11.47 2.56 4.51
N SER A 175 10.78 1.43 4.42
CA SER A 175 11.34 0.17 3.94
C SER A 175 10.43 -0.46 2.88
N GLY A 176 10.98 -1.33 2.03
CA GLY A 176 10.26 -1.89 0.87
C GLY A 176 10.10 -0.88 -0.25
N TYR A 177 9.13 -0.01 -0.14
CA TYR A 177 8.88 1.08 -1.09
C TYR A 177 8.46 2.37 -0.37
N THR A 178 8.29 3.45 -1.12
CA THR A 178 7.79 4.73 -0.60
C THR A 178 6.44 5.04 -1.24
N TYR A 179 5.44 5.34 -0.42
CA TYR A 179 4.11 5.70 -0.90
C TYR A 179 4.03 7.20 -1.17
N LEU A 180 3.84 7.59 -2.41
CA LEU A 180 3.75 8.99 -2.82
C LEU A 180 2.30 9.38 -3.09
N LEU A 181 1.77 10.31 -2.30
CA LEU A 181 0.44 10.87 -2.57
C LEU A 181 0.50 11.79 -3.80
N SER A 182 -0.42 11.58 -4.75
CA SER A 182 -0.54 12.42 -5.95
C SER A 182 -1.17 13.78 -5.67
N ARG A 183 -1.90 13.92 -4.54
CA ARG A 183 -2.57 15.17 -4.13
C ARG A 183 -2.72 15.27 -2.62
N VAL A 184 -3.00 16.49 -2.12
CA VAL A 184 -3.38 16.75 -0.73
C VAL A 184 -4.91 16.58 -0.61
N GLY A 185 -5.38 15.82 0.39
CA GLY A 185 -6.80 15.58 0.67
C GLY A 185 -7.16 14.10 0.68
N ILE A 186 -8.45 13.82 0.83
CA ILE A 186 -9.00 12.46 0.83
C ILE A 186 -8.90 11.82 -0.56
N THR A 187 -8.82 10.50 -0.61
CA THR A 187 -8.84 9.73 -1.87
C THR A 187 -10.19 9.90 -2.57
N GLY A 188 -10.19 10.19 -3.88
CA GLY A 188 -11.42 10.38 -4.64
C GLY A 188 -11.17 10.55 -6.15
N THR A 189 -12.22 10.43 -6.95
CA THR A 189 -12.17 10.37 -8.41
C THR A 189 -12.17 11.73 -9.13
N ASP A 190 -12.20 12.85 -8.40
CA ASP A 190 -12.40 14.16 -8.98
C ASP A 190 -11.08 14.92 -9.18
N HIS A 191 -10.83 15.28 -10.45
CA HIS A 191 -9.81 16.17 -11.02
C HIS A 191 -8.42 15.60 -11.30
N ALA A 192 -7.89 16.05 -12.47
CA ALA A 192 -6.56 15.71 -12.97
C ALA A 192 -5.44 16.18 -12.04
N SER A 193 -4.53 15.28 -11.71
CA SER A 193 -3.33 15.57 -10.92
C SER A 193 -2.32 16.35 -11.77
N GLY A 194 -2.14 17.62 -11.48
CA GLY A 194 -0.97 18.39 -11.93
C GLY A 194 0.22 18.11 -11.00
N THR A 195 1.36 17.87 -11.55
CA THR A 195 2.51 17.13 -11.02
C THR A 195 3.50 17.86 -10.11
N PRO A 196 3.45 17.69 -8.79
CA PRO A 196 4.65 17.74 -7.95
C PRO A 196 5.44 16.40 -7.95
N ALA A 197 4.87 15.32 -8.49
CA ALA A 197 5.42 13.96 -8.38
C ALA A 197 6.85 13.83 -8.91
N GLU A 198 7.16 14.38 -10.08
CA GLU A 198 8.50 14.25 -10.67
C GLU A 198 9.62 14.87 -9.83
N ARG A 199 9.35 15.99 -9.14
CA ARG A 199 10.32 16.59 -8.21
C ARG A 199 10.59 15.64 -7.05
N ILE A 200 9.52 15.16 -6.40
CA ILE A 200 9.63 14.29 -5.23
C ILE A 200 10.29 12.96 -5.59
N ILE A 201 9.98 12.39 -6.75
CA ILE A 201 10.63 11.16 -7.24
C ILE A 201 12.14 11.38 -7.36
N ARG A 202 12.59 12.46 -7.99
CA ARG A 202 14.03 12.80 -8.10
C ARG A 202 14.68 12.99 -6.72
N ASP A 203 13.98 13.60 -5.77
CA ASP A 203 14.50 13.83 -4.43
C ASP A 203 14.58 12.50 -3.63
N LEU A 204 13.62 11.60 -3.80
CA LEU A 204 13.66 10.25 -3.24
C LEU A 204 14.80 9.41 -3.84
N GLU A 205 15.00 9.48 -5.14
CA GLU A 205 16.11 8.79 -5.84
C GLU A 205 17.48 9.27 -5.34
N ARG A 206 17.61 10.56 -5.02
CA ARG A 206 18.84 11.13 -4.45
C ARG A 206 19.06 10.74 -3.00
N ALA A 207 17.96 10.62 -2.23
CA ALA A 207 18.03 10.33 -0.79
C ALA A 207 18.32 8.86 -0.49
N LYS A 208 17.71 7.93 -1.25
CA LYS A 208 17.96 6.48 -1.17
C LYS A 208 17.52 5.80 -2.46
N PRO A 209 18.28 4.84 -2.99
CA PRO A 209 17.91 4.07 -4.17
C PRO A 209 16.87 2.99 -3.84
N ARG A 210 15.66 3.39 -3.45
CA ARG A 210 14.51 2.48 -3.30
C ARG A 210 13.39 2.91 -4.21
N PRO A 211 12.68 1.98 -4.88
CA PRO A 211 11.65 2.34 -5.84
C PRO A 211 10.50 3.11 -5.17
N PRO A 212 10.14 4.29 -5.68
CA PRO A 212 8.94 4.98 -5.26
C PRO A 212 7.71 4.30 -5.88
N CYS A 213 6.67 4.06 -5.10
CA CYS A 213 5.35 3.69 -5.57
C CYS A 213 4.45 4.94 -5.50
N SER A 214 3.90 5.38 -6.63
CA SER A 214 2.93 6.48 -6.64
C SER A 214 1.51 5.92 -6.68
N ALA A 215 0.71 6.21 -5.65
CA ALA A 215 -0.70 5.96 -5.70
C ALA A 215 -1.40 7.10 -6.43
N SER A 216 -2.08 6.79 -7.51
CA SER A 216 -3.05 7.67 -8.16
C SER A 216 -4.37 6.94 -8.27
N ALA A 217 -5.48 7.58 -7.85
CA ALA A 217 -6.80 7.08 -8.22
C ALA A 217 -6.90 7.11 -9.75
N SER A 218 -7.00 5.94 -10.38
CA SER A 218 -7.25 5.87 -11.81
C SER A 218 -8.63 6.45 -12.12
N PRO A 219 -8.79 7.30 -13.15
CA PRO A 219 -10.10 7.63 -13.66
C PRO A 219 -10.84 6.33 -14.09
N ARG A 220 -12.15 6.30 -13.94
CA ARG A 220 -12.99 5.19 -14.41
C ARG A 220 -12.56 4.81 -15.82
N PRO A 221 -12.46 3.52 -16.17
CA PRO A 221 -12.23 3.13 -17.55
C PRO A 221 -13.35 3.73 -18.41
N ASP A 222 -12.93 4.46 -19.43
CA ASP A 222 -13.87 4.96 -20.44
C ASP A 222 -14.52 3.76 -21.11
N THR A 223 -15.86 3.69 -21.11
CA THR A 223 -16.63 2.58 -21.67
C THR A 223 -16.61 2.54 -23.21
N SER A 224 -15.84 3.41 -23.85
CA SER A 224 -15.54 3.38 -25.27
C SER A 224 -14.32 2.47 -25.52
N GLY A 225 -14.56 1.28 -26.04
CA GLY A 225 -13.65 0.15 -26.27
C GLY A 225 -12.41 0.39 -27.11
N ALA A 226 -11.58 1.37 -26.75
CA ALA A 226 -10.25 1.58 -27.28
C ALA A 226 -9.22 1.32 -26.18
N ARG A 227 -8.49 0.23 -26.27
CA ARG A 227 -7.27 -0.03 -25.48
C ARG A 227 -6.27 1.10 -25.71
N SER A 228 -6.31 2.12 -24.87
CA SER A 228 -5.24 3.10 -24.82
C SER A 228 -4.01 2.45 -24.17
N LYS A 229 -2.98 2.19 -24.96
CA LYS A 229 -1.64 1.77 -24.53
C LYS A 229 -0.87 2.96 -23.93
N ARG A 230 -1.42 3.60 -22.91
CA ARG A 230 -0.71 4.57 -22.07
C ARG A 230 -1.06 4.32 -20.62
N ALA A 231 -0.33 3.37 -20.02
CA ALA A 231 -0.12 3.41 -18.59
C ALA A 231 0.57 4.74 -18.24
N PRO A 232 0.23 5.41 -17.11
CA PRO A 232 1.05 6.50 -16.63
C PRO A 232 2.46 5.96 -16.49
N GLN A 233 3.44 6.65 -17.07
CA GLN A 233 4.84 6.26 -16.98
C GLN A 233 5.22 6.25 -15.50
N ALA A 234 5.37 5.08 -14.94
CA ALA A 234 6.23 4.89 -13.79
C ALA A 234 7.62 5.34 -14.26
N SER A 235 8.18 6.37 -13.60
CA SER A 235 9.51 6.84 -13.92
C SER A 235 10.45 5.64 -13.86
N SER A 236 11.10 5.36 -14.99
CA SER A 236 11.99 4.23 -15.18
C SER A 236 13.17 4.33 -14.22
N TRP A 237 13.22 3.47 -13.23
CA TRP A 237 14.44 3.23 -12.49
C TRP A 237 15.27 2.21 -13.27
N ALA A 238 16.46 2.61 -13.72
CA ALA A 238 17.49 1.70 -14.18
C ALA A 238 18.60 1.68 -13.10
N PRO A 239 19.09 0.51 -12.65
CA PRO A 239 20.22 0.46 -11.76
C PRO A 239 21.46 1.03 -12.46
N PRO A 240 22.35 1.71 -11.74
CA PRO A 240 23.63 2.11 -12.28
C PRO A 240 24.43 0.85 -12.63
N SER A 241 25.05 0.89 -13.80
CA SER A 241 26.01 -0.09 -14.31
C SER A 241 27.27 -0.17 -13.47
#